data_e640f75965ce1602594c239cff7aeb01
#
_entry.id   e640f75965ce1602594c239cff7aeb01
#
_cell.length_a   1.000
_cell.length_b   1.000
_cell.length_c   1.000
_cell.angle_alpha   90.00
_cell.angle_beta   90.00
_cell.angle_gamma   90.00
#
_symmetry.space_group_name_H-M   'P 1'
#
loop_
_entity.id
_entity.type
_entity.pdbx_description
1 polymer ?
#
loop_
_entity_poly.entity_id
_entity_poly.type
_entity_poly.pdbx_seq_one_letter_code
_entity_poly.pdbx_strand_id
1 'polypeptide(L)'
;PTEISASTVRPSPFLRSVESPVSVKIISISDIENIPGANKDIARIVRSYPGVSFSPIGYRNDLIVRGGGPSENTFFIDGIEIPNINHFATQGASGGPVSILNSDLIREIKFYTGAFPANRGGALSSIMDITLKEGISEKQAFKATLGASEVGMSARGHIGSKTTYIASARQSYLQLLFKLLGLPMMPNYIDGLFKVETKLSRYNTFTLIALGGIDRMKLNTGIEDNENSAYILS
;
A
#
# COMPACT_ATOMS: atom_id res chain seq x y z
N PRO A 1 45.56 10.00 10.08
CA PRO A 1 44.85 9.03 9.29
C PRO A 1 43.44 9.50 9.05
N THR A 2 43.15 9.84 7.79
CA THR A 2 41.84 10.34 7.37
C THR A 2 40.98 9.09 7.16
N GLU A 3 39.97 8.89 8.00
CA GLU A 3 38.94 7.88 7.77
C GLU A 3 38.12 8.28 6.56
N ILE A 4 38.26 7.51 5.48
CA ILE A 4 37.39 7.62 4.33
C ILE A 4 36.08 6.89 4.69
N SER A 5 35.10 7.66 5.12
CA SER A 5 33.74 7.17 5.29
C SER A 5 33.16 6.86 3.89
N ALA A 6 33.10 5.58 3.53
CA ALA A 6 32.42 5.18 2.32
C ALA A 6 30.92 5.50 2.48
N SER A 7 30.46 6.55 1.81
CA SER A 7 29.05 6.80 1.68
C SER A 7 28.45 5.63 0.89
N THR A 8 27.64 4.81 1.54
CA THR A 8 26.81 3.83 0.85
C THR A 8 25.93 4.58 -0.13
N VAL A 9 26.26 4.51 -1.41
CA VAL A 9 25.39 5.01 -2.49
C VAL A 9 24.08 4.22 -2.38
N ARG A 10 23.01 4.90 -1.97
CA ARG A 10 21.69 4.30 -1.94
C ARG A 10 21.34 3.92 -3.38
N PRO A 11 20.97 2.65 -3.65
CA PRO A 11 20.57 2.29 -5.00
C PRO A 11 19.38 3.15 -5.42
N SER A 12 19.49 3.78 -6.57
CA SER A 12 18.39 4.54 -7.17
C SER A 12 17.21 3.60 -7.40
N PRO A 13 15.95 4.01 -7.15
CA PRO A 13 14.77 3.21 -7.47
C PRO A 13 14.66 2.88 -8.96
N PHE A 14 15.47 3.53 -9.80
CA PHE A 14 15.58 3.28 -11.23
C PHE A 14 16.67 2.24 -11.60
N LEU A 15 17.45 1.76 -10.64
CA LEU A 15 18.44 0.72 -10.93
C LEU A 15 17.74 -0.64 -11.08
N ARG A 16 18.13 -1.38 -12.12
CA ARG A 16 17.68 -2.74 -12.36
C ARG A 16 18.18 -3.67 -11.26
N SER A 17 17.30 -4.52 -10.74
CA SER A 17 17.71 -5.68 -9.96
C SER A 17 18.45 -6.67 -10.86
N VAL A 18 19.54 -7.24 -10.39
CA VAL A 18 20.31 -8.30 -11.08
C VAL A 18 19.44 -9.53 -11.38
N GLU A 19 18.41 -9.76 -10.55
CA GLU A 19 17.51 -10.92 -10.67
C GLU A 19 16.32 -10.70 -11.63
N SER A 20 16.13 -9.49 -12.14
CA SER A 20 15.00 -9.19 -13.03
C SER A 20 15.47 -8.39 -14.26
N PRO A 21 15.55 -9.04 -15.42
CA PRO A 21 16.21 -8.46 -16.59
C PRO A 21 15.51 -7.26 -17.21
N VAL A 22 14.22 -7.04 -16.97
CA VAL A 22 13.48 -5.99 -17.70
C VAL A 22 12.36 -5.40 -16.85
N SER A 23 12.32 -4.06 -16.68
CA SER A 23 11.16 -3.30 -16.19
C SER A 23 10.71 -3.53 -14.75
N VAL A 24 11.61 -3.88 -13.82
CA VAL A 24 11.31 -3.85 -12.39
C VAL A 24 11.76 -2.53 -11.76
N LYS A 25 10.94 -2.00 -10.89
CA LYS A 25 11.22 -0.86 -10.01
C LYS A 25 11.18 -1.33 -8.57
N ILE A 26 12.26 -1.14 -7.83
CA ILE A 26 12.31 -1.45 -6.41
C ILE A 26 12.09 -0.14 -5.66
N ILE A 27 11.04 -0.11 -4.86
CA ILE A 27 10.64 1.03 -4.04
C ILE A 27 10.94 0.67 -2.60
N SER A 28 11.90 1.37 -2.01
CA SER A 28 12.30 1.17 -0.62
C SER A 28 11.43 1.96 0.36
N ILE A 29 11.57 1.67 1.66
CA ILE A 29 10.91 2.44 2.72
C ILE A 29 11.23 3.92 2.62
N SER A 30 12.50 4.26 2.34
CA SER A 30 12.92 5.66 2.22
C SER A 30 12.24 6.37 1.04
N ASP A 31 11.94 5.67 -0.03
CA ASP A 31 11.21 6.23 -1.17
C ASP A 31 9.74 6.45 -0.79
N ILE A 32 9.13 5.49 -0.06
CA ILE A 32 7.74 5.59 0.44
C ILE A 32 7.56 6.81 1.35
N GLU A 33 8.56 7.09 2.20
CA GLU A 33 8.50 8.19 3.16
C GLU A 33 8.78 9.56 2.55
N ASN A 34 9.59 9.62 1.49
CA ASN A 34 10.13 10.86 0.94
C ASN A 34 9.47 11.34 -0.37
N ILE A 35 8.57 10.56 -0.99
CA ILE A 35 7.87 11.01 -2.20
C ILE A 35 6.82 12.07 -1.84
N PRO A 36 6.97 13.33 -2.30
CA PRO A 36 6.03 14.40 -2.01
C PRO A 36 4.64 14.09 -2.54
N GLY A 37 3.61 14.35 -1.75
CA GLY A 37 2.21 14.19 -2.17
C GLY A 37 1.68 12.76 -2.19
N ALA A 38 2.53 11.75 -1.95
CA ALA A 38 2.09 10.36 -1.91
C ALA A 38 1.32 10.01 -0.62
N ASN A 39 1.46 10.82 0.45
CA ASN A 39 0.82 10.58 1.75
C ASN A 39 0.96 9.14 2.25
N LYS A 40 2.11 8.50 1.93
CA LYS A 40 2.37 7.07 2.21
C LYS A 40 1.39 6.10 1.52
N ASP A 41 0.66 6.55 0.51
CA ASP A 41 -0.22 5.71 -0.28
C ASP A 41 0.56 5.02 -1.40
N ILE A 42 0.48 3.69 -1.44
CA ILE A 42 1.25 2.84 -2.35
C ILE A 42 0.91 3.13 -3.82
N ALA A 43 -0.38 3.28 -4.14
CA ALA A 43 -0.81 3.56 -5.49
C ALA A 43 -0.31 4.93 -5.97
N ARG A 44 -0.25 5.91 -5.07
CA ARG A 44 0.28 7.25 -5.38
C ARG A 44 1.79 7.26 -5.56
N ILE A 45 2.51 6.42 -4.84
CA ILE A 45 3.96 6.29 -4.97
C ILE A 45 4.34 5.86 -6.38
N VAL A 46 3.67 4.84 -6.93
CA VAL A 46 4.00 4.32 -8.26
C VAL A 46 3.61 5.24 -9.40
N ARG A 47 2.78 6.25 -9.18
CA ARG A 47 2.44 7.28 -10.18
C ARG A 47 3.64 8.09 -10.68
N SER A 48 4.68 8.21 -9.88
CA SER A 48 5.90 8.94 -10.26
C SER A 48 6.74 8.20 -11.30
N TYR A 49 6.41 6.94 -11.61
CA TYR A 49 7.20 6.15 -12.54
C TYR A 49 6.74 6.27 -13.99
N PRO A 50 7.69 6.24 -14.95
CA PRO A 50 7.37 6.28 -16.38
C PRO A 50 6.44 5.14 -16.80
N GLY A 51 5.45 5.45 -17.63
CA GLY A 51 4.47 4.49 -18.14
C GLY A 51 3.33 4.18 -17.18
N VAL A 52 3.26 4.88 -16.05
CA VAL A 52 2.12 4.82 -15.13
C VAL A 52 1.29 6.08 -15.26
N SER A 53 0.03 5.91 -15.54
CA SER A 53 -1.00 6.95 -15.47
C SER A 53 -2.09 6.54 -14.48
N PHE A 54 -3.05 7.38 -14.28
CA PHE A 54 -4.13 7.15 -13.33
C PHE A 54 -5.45 7.69 -13.87
N SER A 55 -6.55 7.23 -13.29
CA SER A 55 -7.87 7.70 -13.66
C SER A 55 -7.95 9.22 -13.54
N PRO A 56 -8.53 9.91 -14.54
CA PRO A 56 -8.78 11.36 -14.46
C PRO A 56 -9.79 11.72 -13.36
N ILE A 57 -10.50 10.75 -12.83
CA ILE A 57 -11.48 10.96 -11.74
C ILE A 57 -10.71 11.13 -10.43
N GLY A 58 -10.68 12.34 -9.90
CA GLY A 58 -9.76 12.78 -8.85
C GLY A 58 -9.80 12.06 -7.51
N TYR A 59 -10.88 11.33 -7.20
CA TYR A 59 -11.00 10.55 -5.95
C TYR A 59 -10.58 9.09 -6.10
N ARG A 60 -10.18 8.63 -7.30
CA ARG A 60 -9.74 7.24 -7.55
C ARG A 60 -8.23 7.15 -7.67
N ASN A 61 -7.70 6.04 -7.18
CA ASN A 61 -6.28 5.68 -7.29
C ASN A 61 -6.05 4.53 -8.28
N ASP A 62 -6.88 4.43 -9.32
CA ASP A 62 -6.72 3.40 -10.35
C ASP A 62 -5.35 3.51 -11.00
N LEU A 63 -4.65 2.38 -11.06
CA LEU A 63 -3.38 2.27 -11.74
C LEU A 63 -3.63 1.87 -13.20
N ILE A 64 -3.16 2.69 -14.11
CA ILE A 64 -3.16 2.45 -15.55
C ILE A 64 -1.70 2.35 -15.98
N VAL A 65 -1.24 1.14 -16.30
CA VAL A 65 0.15 0.89 -16.62
C VAL A 65 0.26 0.53 -18.09
N ARG A 66 1.03 1.33 -18.84
CA ARG A 66 1.23 1.17 -20.30
C ARG A 66 -0.08 1.07 -21.08
N GLY A 67 -1.11 1.79 -20.66
CA GLY A 67 -2.43 1.83 -21.30
C GLY A 67 -3.34 0.65 -20.98
N GLY A 68 -2.93 -0.27 -20.12
CA GLY A 68 -3.78 -1.38 -19.64
C GLY A 68 -4.82 -0.92 -18.64
N GLY A 69 -5.94 -1.66 -18.54
CA GLY A 69 -7.02 -1.35 -17.61
C GLY A 69 -6.65 -1.55 -16.14
N PRO A 70 -7.39 -0.92 -15.21
CA PRO A 70 -7.12 -1.07 -13.77
C PRO A 70 -7.21 -2.51 -13.26
N SER A 71 -8.10 -3.32 -13.84
CA SER A 71 -8.28 -4.74 -13.50
C SER A 71 -7.17 -5.67 -14.03
N GLU A 72 -6.26 -5.16 -14.85
CA GLU A 72 -5.15 -5.92 -15.42
C GLU A 72 -3.91 -5.93 -14.52
N ASN A 73 -3.97 -5.23 -13.41
CA ASN A 73 -2.90 -5.20 -12.42
C ASN A 73 -3.12 -6.29 -11.38
N THR A 74 -2.04 -6.95 -10.96
CA THR A 74 -2.08 -7.98 -9.92
C THR A 74 -1.23 -7.57 -8.74
N PHE A 75 -1.72 -7.84 -7.54
CA PHE A 75 -1.09 -7.44 -6.29
C PHE A 75 -0.75 -8.66 -5.45
N PHE A 76 0.47 -8.65 -4.90
CA PHE A 76 0.95 -9.71 -3.99
C PHE A 76 1.44 -9.09 -2.68
N ILE A 77 1.18 -9.78 -1.57
CA ILE A 77 1.76 -9.50 -0.25
C ILE A 77 2.49 -10.74 0.23
N ASP A 78 3.80 -10.65 0.42
CA ASP A 78 4.66 -11.77 0.80
C ASP A 78 4.40 -13.03 -0.04
N GLY A 79 4.14 -12.84 -1.34
CA GLY A 79 3.88 -13.91 -2.29
C GLY A 79 2.45 -14.41 -2.38
N ILE A 80 1.54 -13.90 -1.57
CA ILE A 80 0.10 -14.22 -1.61
C ILE A 80 -0.62 -13.19 -2.46
N GLU A 81 -1.35 -13.62 -3.46
CA GLU A 81 -2.17 -12.74 -4.31
C GLU A 81 -3.34 -12.17 -3.50
N ILE A 82 -3.57 -10.86 -3.65
CA ILE A 82 -4.69 -10.15 -3.06
C ILE A 82 -5.49 -9.42 -4.14
N PRO A 83 -6.81 -9.31 -3.98
CA PRO A 83 -7.66 -8.74 -5.03
C PRO A 83 -7.48 -7.24 -5.22
N ASN A 84 -7.10 -6.52 -4.17
CA ASN A 84 -6.94 -5.07 -4.19
C ASN A 84 -6.03 -4.57 -3.07
N ILE A 85 -5.46 -3.38 -3.26
CA ILE A 85 -4.61 -2.71 -2.28
C ILE A 85 -5.25 -1.45 -1.67
N ASN A 86 -6.46 -1.09 -2.08
CA ASN A 86 -7.12 0.14 -1.66
C ASN A 86 -8.49 -0.11 -1.03
N HIS A 87 -8.89 0.79 -0.13
CA HIS A 87 -10.26 0.93 0.36
C HIS A 87 -11.20 1.45 -0.73
N PHE A 88 -12.50 1.19 -0.59
CA PHE A 88 -13.56 1.64 -1.51
C PHE A 88 -13.33 1.20 -2.97
N ALA A 89 -12.70 0.05 -3.14
CA ALA A 89 -12.53 -0.52 -4.46
C ALA A 89 -13.85 -1.01 -5.02
N THR A 90 -14.09 -0.75 -6.30
CA THR A 90 -15.25 -1.22 -7.03
C THR A 90 -14.85 -2.34 -7.98
N GLN A 91 -15.81 -3.13 -8.44
CA GLN A 91 -15.57 -4.20 -9.40
C GLN A 91 -14.91 -3.65 -10.68
N GLY A 92 -13.86 -4.32 -11.14
CA GLY A 92 -13.12 -3.90 -12.33
C GLY A 92 -12.17 -2.72 -12.14
N ALA A 93 -12.06 -2.18 -10.91
CA ALA A 93 -11.14 -1.11 -10.56
C ALA A 93 -10.04 -1.62 -9.63
N SER A 94 -8.84 -1.12 -9.76
CA SER A 94 -7.72 -1.39 -8.84
C SER A 94 -7.58 -0.32 -7.76
N GLY A 95 -8.39 0.73 -7.78
CA GLY A 95 -8.18 1.89 -6.97
C GLY A 95 -9.41 2.46 -6.27
N GLY A 96 -9.31 2.60 -4.96
CA GLY A 96 -10.07 3.53 -4.15
C GLY A 96 -9.16 4.64 -3.64
N PRO A 97 -9.68 5.60 -2.87
CA PRO A 97 -8.95 6.82 -2.53
C PRO A 97 -7.78 6.62 -1.56
N VAL A 98 -7.72 5.50 -0.84
CA VAL A 98 -6.75 5.24 0.24
C VAL A 98 -6.31 3.78 0.25
N SER A 99 -5.03 3.53 0.49
CA SER A 99 -4.50 2.17 0.61
C SER A 99 -4.98 1.45 1.86
N ILE A 100 -5.36 0.17 1.72
CA ILE A 100 -5.68 -0.73 2.83
C ILE A 100 -4.43 -1.18 3.60
N LEU A 101 -3.25 -0.99 3.02
CA LEU A 101 -2.00 -1.38 3.64
C LEU A 101 -1.37 -0.22 4.41
N ASN A 102 -0.98 -0.49 5.63
CA ASN A 102 -0.17 0.45 6.41
C ASN A 102 1.27 0.45 5.87
N SER A 103 1.68 1.54 5.22
CA SER A 103 3.03 1.71 4.66
C SER A 103 4.15 1.57 5.70
N ASP A 104 3.88 1.83 6.98
CA ASP A 104 4.84 1.65 8.06
C ASP A 104 5.28 0.18 8.24
N LEU A 105 4.47 -0.78 7.76
CA LEU A 105 4.77 -2.21 7.82
C LEU A 105 5.35 -2.77 6.53
N ILE A 106 5.54 -1.96 5.51
CA ILE A 106 6.13 -2.38 4.23
C ILE A 106 7.65 -2.29 4.32
N ARG A 107 8.35 -3.32 3.85
CA ARG A 107 9.80 -3.35 3.71
C ARG A 107 10.24 -2.82 2.35
N GLU A 108 9.65 -3.36 1.28
CA GLU A 108 9.91 -2.96 -0.10
C GLU A 108 8.73 -3.30 -1.00
N ILE A 109 8.65 -2.66 -2.15
CA ILE A 109 7.69 -2.97 -3.20
C ILE A 109 8.49 -3.20 -4.49
N LYS A 110 8.30 -4.35 -5.11
CA LYS A 110 8.79 -4.63 -6.46
C LYS A 110 7.66 -4.38 -7.44
N PHE A 111 7.80 -3.36 -8.24
CA PHE A 111 6.79 -2.98 -9.23
C PHE A 111 7.26 -3.34 -10.63
N TYR A 112 6.57 -4.28 -11.24
CA TYR A 112 6.85 -4.78 -12.59
C TYR A 112 5.87 -4.16 -13.57
N THR A 113 6.39 -3.54 -14.63
CA THR A 113 5.59 -2.97 -15.72
C THR A 113 5.68 -3.78 -17.02
N GLY A 114 6.17 -5.01 -16.92
CA GLY A 114 6.36 -5.96 -18.02
C GLY A 114 7.45 -6.97 -17.66
N ALA A 115 7.63 -7.99 -18.49
CA ALA A 115 8.57 -9.10 -18.25
C ALA A 115 8.41 -9.69 -16.85
N PHE A 116 7.22 -10.18 -16.56
CA PHE A 116 6.85 -10.72 -15.26
C PHE A 116 7.66 -11.98 -14.93
N PRO A 117 8.02 -12.19 -13.65
CA PRO A 117 8.68 -13.41 -13.23
C PRO A 117 7.79 -14.63 -13.47
N ALA A 118 8.39 -15.78 -13.79
CA ALA A 118 7.65 -17.01 -14.09
C ALA A 118 6.75 -17.51 -12.94
N ASN A 119 7.10 -17.15 -11.70
CA ASN A 119 6.32 -17.48 -10.49
C ASN A 119 5.21 -16.46 -10.18
N ARG A 120 4.97 -15.48 -11.06
CA ARG A 120 3.94 -14.45 -10.95
C ARG A 120 3.14 -14.43 -12.24
N GLY A 121 2.03 -15.14 -12.25
CA GLY A 121 1.10 -15.17 -13.40
C GLY A 121 -0.11 -14.26 -13.20
N GLY A 122 -0.99 -14.24 -14.20
CA GLY A 122 -2.31 -13.62 -14.10
C GLY A 122 -2.39 -12.12 -14.39
N ALA A 123 -1.25 -11.41 -14.46
CA ALA A 123 -1.23 -9.99 -14.80
C ALA A 123 -1.10 -9.76 -16.31
N LEU A 124 -1.80 -8.76 -16.82
CA LEU A 124 -1.68 -8.30 -18.20
C LEU A 124 -0.91 -6.98 -18.29
N SER A 125 -1.04 -6.12 -17.28
CA SER A 125 -0.50 -4.75 -17.29
C SER A 125 0.65 -4.56 -16.30
N SER A 126 0.45 -4.86 -15.02
CA SER A 126 1.51 -4.75 -14.02
C SER A 126 1.38 -5.75 -12.88
N ILE A 127 2.50 -5.97 -12.20
CA ILE A 127 2.54 -6.70 -10.93
C ILE A 127 3.16 -5.82 -9.87
N MET A 128 2.50 -5.74 -8.71
CA MET A 128 3.01 -5.11 -7.51
C MET A 128 3.23 -6.18 -6.45
N ASP A 129 4.50 -6.51 -6.18
CA ASP A 129 4.88 -7.50 -5.18
C ASP A 129 5.39 -6.78 -3.92
N ILE A 130 4.58 -6.80 -2.88
CA ILE A 130 4.79 -6.06 -1.64
C ILE A 130 5.37 -7.02 -0.62
N THR A 131 6.53 -6.68 -0.09
CA THR A 131 7.15 -7.42 1.00
C THR A 131 6.94 -6.67 2.30
N LEU A 132 6.35 -7.34 3.28
CA LEU A 132 6.16 -6.80 4.62
C LEU A 132 7.46 -6.83 5.43
N LYS A 133 7.55 -5.96 6.42
CA LYS A 133 8.61 -6.01 7.44
C LYS A 133 8.49 -7.30 8.24
N GLU A 134 9.59 -7.72 8.80
CA GLU A 134 9.63 -8.81 9.77
C GLU A 134 9.39 -8.26 11.18
N GLY A 135 8.92 -9.10 12.08
CA GLY A 135 8.92 -8.82 13.49
C GLY A 135 10.34 -8.62 14.02
N ILE A 136 10.47 -8.02 15.20
CA ILE A 136 11.75 -7.75 15.83
C ILE A 136 11.96 -8.80 16.90
N SER A 137 13.07 -9.55 16.84
CA SER A 137 13.36 -10.63 17.79
C SER A 137 13.94 -10.15 19.13
N GLU A 138 14.49 -8.95 19.19
CA GLU A 138 15.23 -8.44 20.36
C GLU A 138 14.40 -7.49 21.24
N LYS A 139 13.39 -6.85 20.67
CA LYS A 139 12.59 -5.83 21.36
C LYS A 139 11.16 -5.76 20.85
N GLN A 140 10.30 -5.16 21.66
CA GLN A 140 8.97 -4.73 21.24
C GLN A 140 9.04 -3.28 20.73
N ALA A 141 8.40 -2.98 19.62
CA ALA A 141 8.31 -1.66 19.05
C ALA A 141 6.84 -1.32 18.80
N PHE A 142 6.41 -0.18 19.30
CA PHE A 142 5.06 0.34 19.13
C PHE A 142 5.14 1.71 18.47
N LYS A 143 4.22 2.00 17.57
CA LYS A 143 4.09 3.29 16.89
C LYS A 143 2.63 3.69 16.87
N ALA A 144 2.32 4.86 17.37
CA ALA A 144 1.05 5.54 17.16
C ALA A 144 1.22 6.60 16.07
N THR A 145 0.26 6.71 15.20
CA THR A 145 0.27 7.67 14.08
C THR A 145 -1.03 8.47 14.13
N LEU A 146 -0.90 9.78 14.08
CA LEU A 146 -2.01 10.71 13.88
C LEU A 146 -1.74 11.41 12.54
N GLY A 147 -2.49 11.04 11.53
CA GLY A 147 -2.41 11.63 10.18
C GLY A 147 -3.46 12.72 9.97
N ALA A 148 -3.51 13.28 8.76
CA ALA A 148 -4.53 14.26 8.39
C ALA A 148 -5.93 13.66 8.20
N SER A 149 -6.02 12.34 7.98
CA SER A 149 -7.26 11.64 7.64
C SER A 149 -7.54 10.40 8.49
N GLU A 150 -6.56 9.96 9.27
CA GLU A 150 -6.63 8.70 10.00
C GLU A 150 -5.82 8.73 11.30
N VAL A 151 -6.20 7.89 12.23
CA VAL A 151 -5.41 7.52 13.39
C VAL A 151 -5.06 6.05 13.28
N GLY A 152 -3.83 5.70 13.64
CA GLY A 152 -3.36 4.32 13.54
C GLY A 152 -2.42 3.93 14.65
N MET A 153 -2.33 2.63 14.85
CA MET A 153 -1.38 1.99 15.75
C MET A 153 -0.69 0.85 15.02
N SER A 154 0.59 0.67 15.26
CA SER A 154 1.31 -0.49 14.79
C SER A 154 2.25 -1.03 15.87
N ALA A 155 2.48 -2.33 15.83
CA ALA A 155 3.34 -3.04 16.75
C ALA A 155 4.21 -4.03 15.99
N ARG A 156 5.44 -4.20 16.42
CA ARG A 156 6.38 -5.20 15.92
C ARG A 156 7.17 -5.77 17.08
N GLY A 157 7.32 -7.09 17.11
CA GLY A 157 8.01 -7.71 18.21
C GLY A 157 8.11 -9.21 18.08
N HIS A 158 8.29 -9.86 19.23
CA HIS A 158 8.40 -11.31 19.36
C HIS A 158 7.52 -11.85 20.48
N ILE A 159 7.19 -13.12 20.35
CA ILE A 159 6.53 -13.93 21.37
C ILE A 159 7.42 -15.14 21.63
N GLY A 160 8.10 -15.13 22.78
CA GLY A 160 9.15 -16.12 23.06
C GLY A 160 10.34 -15.99 22.10
N SER A 161 11.10 -17.06 21.90
CA SER A 161 12.35 -17.05 21.13
C SER A 161 12.21 -17.43 19.66
N LYS A 162 11.07 -17.96 19.26
CA LYS A 162 10.88 -18.55 17.92
C LYS A 162 9.82 -17.85 17.07
N THR A 163 9.02 -16.99 17.67
CA THR A 163 7.89 -16.34 17.01
C THR A 163 8.08 -14.85 16.97
N THR A 164 7.94 -14.25 15.80
CA THR A 164 7.89 -12.81 15.61
C THR A 164 6.54 -12.38 15.04
N TYR A 165 6.16 -11.14 15.28
CA TYR A 165 4.90 -10.61 14.78
C TYR A 165 5.01 -9.16 14.33
N ILE A 166 4.12 -8.78 13.43
CA ILE A 166 3.78 -7.40 13.11
C ILE A 166 2.26 -7.27 13.14
N ALA A 167 1.78 -6.12 13.59
CA ALA A 167 0.35 -5.82 13.64
C ALA A 167 0.11 -4.36 13.37
N SER A 168 -0.99 -4.02 12.73
CA SER A 168 -1.50 -2.66 12.66
C SER A 168 -3.01 -2.63 12.68
N ALA A 169 -3.56 -1.53 13.20
CA ALA A 169 -4.96 -1.17 13.09
C ALA A 169 -5.05 0.32 12.80
N ARG A 170 -5.93 0.70 11.86
CA ARG A 170 -6.17 2.10 11.51
C ARG A 170 -7.67 2.39 11.47
N GLN A 171 -8.01 3.62 11.82
CA GLN A 171 -9.36 4.16 11.79
C GLN A 171 -9.32 5.52 11.08
N SER A 172 -10.12 5.65 10.04
CA SER A 172 -10.29 6.91 9.32
C SER A 172 -11.22 7.85 10.07
N TYR A 173 -10.98 9.16 9.94
CA TYR A 173 -11.92 10.22 10.29
C TYR A 173 -12.21 11.16 9.10
N LEU A 174 -12.01 10.67 7.88
CA LEU A 174 -12.33 11.38 6.64
C LEU A 174 -13.76 11.89 6.60
N GLN A 175 -14.69 11.15 7.21
CA GLN A 175 -16.08 11.57 7.33
C GLN A 175 -16.23 12.95 7.98
N LEU A 176 -15.46 13.21 9.07
CA LEU A 176 -15.49 14.52 9.74
C LEU A 176 -14.94 15.62 8.84
N LEU A 177 -13.79 15.35 8.21
CA LEU A 177 -13.11 16.30 7.33
C LEU A 177 -14.02 16.65 6.12
N PHE A 178 -14.61 15.65 5.47
CA PHE A 178 -15.48 15.86 4.31
C PHE A 178 -16.76 16.60 4.67
N LYS A 179 -17.32 16.34 5.85
CA LYS A 179 -18.45 17.09 6.37
C LYS A 179 -18.12 18.57 6.60
N LEU A 180 -16.95 18.86 7.17
CA LEU A 180 -16.49 20.25 7.39
C LEU A 180 -16.22 20.99 6.08
N LEU A 181 -15.78 20.28 5.05
CA LEU A 181 -15.53 20.84 3.72
C LEU A 181 -16.80 20.92 2.83
N GLY A 182 -17.95 20.47 3.35
CA GLY A 182 -19.20 20.48 2.59
C GLY A 182 -19.20 19.53 1.40
N LEU A 183 -18.42 18.43 1.45
CA LEU A 183 -18.36 17.47 0.35
C LEU A 183 -19.56 16.50 0.39
N PRO A 184 -20.05 16.05 -0.79
CA PRO A 184 -21.25 15.22 -0.88
C PRO A 184 -21.08 13.80 -0.36
N MET A 185 -19.85 13.32 -0.24
CA MET A 185 -19.53 11.96 0.22
C MET A 185 -18.81 12.00 1.55
N MET A 186 -19.13 11.05 2.43
CA MET A 186 -18.52 10.89 3.75
C MET A 186 -17.92 9.49 3.91
N PRO A 187 -16.71 9.25 3.38
CA PRO A 187 -16.03 7.97 3.52
C PRO A 187 -15.54 7.74 4.95
N ASN A 188 -15.64 6.51 5.41
CA ASN A 188 -15.08 6.04 6.66
C ASN A 188 -14.59 4.61 6.47
N TYR A 189 -13.41 4.30 7.00
CA TYR A 189 -12.87 2.95 6.98
C TYR A 189 -12.18 2.60 8.30
N ILE A 190 -12.11 1.33 8.55
CA ILE A 190 -11.25 0.72 9.55
C ILE A 190 -10.53 -0.45 8.91
N ASP A 191 -9.27 -0.61 9.15
CA ASP A 191 -8.48 -1.72 8.65
C ASP A 191 -7.53 -2.28 9.69
N GLY A 192 -7.07 -3.50 9.42
CA GLY A 192 -6.07 -4.17 10.23
C GLY A 192 -5.24 -5.14 9.41
N LEU A 193 -3.96 -5.22 9.76
CA LEU A 193 -3.02 -6.20 9.24
C LEU A 193 -2.33 -6.88 10.41
N PHE A 194 -2.21 -8.20 10.33
CA PHE A 194 -1.51 -9.02 11.29
C PHE A 194 -0.69 -10.08 10.58
N LYS A 195 0.59 -10.19 10.91
CA LYS A 195 1.47 -11.23 10.40
C LYS A 195 2.23 -11.84 11.56
N VAL A 196 2.27 -13.17 11.61
CA VAL A 196 3.06 -13.94 12.58
C VAL A 196 3.95 -14.91 11.82
N GLU A 197 5.17 -14.99 12.22
CA GLU A 197 6.14 -15.96 11.72
C GLU A 197 6.72 -16.77 12.89
N THR A 198 6.56 -18.09 12.81
CA THR A 198 7.05 -19.03 13.84
C THR A 198 8.02 -20.02 13.22
N LYS A 199 9.23 -20.07 13.73
CA LYS A 199 10.25 -21.08 13.36
C LYS A 199 9.90 -22.40 14.03
N LEU A 200 9.30 -23.34 13.29
CA LEU A 200 8.93 -24.67 13.77
C LEU A 200 10.15 -25.57 13.90
N SER A 201 11.08 -25.49 12.95
CA SER A 201 12.34 -26.22 12.95
C SER A 201 13.43 -25.41 12.28
N ARG A 202 14.63 -25.99 12.13
CA ARG A 202 15.74 -25.37 11.39
C ARG A 202 15.40 -25.07 9.92
N TYR A 203 14.48 -25.83 9.34
CA TYR A 203 14.14 -25.75 7.91
C TYR A 203 12.70 -25.31 7.63
N ASN A 204 11.86 -25.23 8.67
CA ASN A 204 10.45 -24.94 8.50
C ASN A 204 10.04 -23.70 9.30
N THR A 205 9.44 -22.75 8.60
CA THR A 205 8.82 -21.55 9.18
C THR A 205 7.34 -21.57 8.82
N PHE A 206 6.49 -21.36 9.80
CA PHE A 206 5.06 -21.14 9.62
C PHE A 206 4.80 -19.66 9.60
N THR A 207 4.12 -19.18 8.57
CA THR A 207 3.71 -17.78 8.43
C THR A 207 2.19 -17.70 8.32
N LEU A 208 1.58 -16.86 9.15
CA LEU A 208 0.17 -16.50 9.06
C LEU A 208 0.05 -15.02 8.76
N ILE A 209 -0.73 -14.67 7.74
CA ILE A 209 -1.04 -13.28 7.39
C ILE A 209 -2.56 -13.11 7.39
N ALA A 210 -3.05 -12.09 8.07
CA ALA A 210 -4.44 -11.67 8.06
C ALA A 210 -4.50 -10.18 7.69
N LEU A 211 -5.25 -9.85 6.67
CA LEU A 211 -5.53 -8.50 6.22
C LEU A 211 -7.03 -8.33 6.06
N GLY A 212 -7.58 -7.24 6.56
CA GLY A 212 -9.00 -6.94 6.41
C GLY A 212 -9.32 -5.48 6.61
N GLY A 213 -10.44 -5.05 6.04
CA GLY A 213 -10.96 -3.71 6.18
C GLY A 213 -12.47 -3.68 6.09
N ILE A 214 -13.07 -2.67 6.70
CA ILE A 214 -14.50 -2.39 6.63
C ILE A 214 -14.66 -0.96 6.11
N ASP A 215 -15.31 -0.85 4.96
CA ASP A 215 -15.57 0.42 4.29
C ASP A 215 -17.02 0.83 4.46
N ARG A 216 -17.23 2.10 4.77
CA ARG A 216 -18.57 2.69 4.87
C ARG A 216 -18.58 4.02 4.14
N MET A 217 -19.52 4.19 3.23
CA MET A 217 -19.74 5.42 2.50
C MET A 217 -21.14 5.94 2.85
N LYS A 218 -21.23 7.20 3.28
CA LYS A 218 -22.51 7.88 3.49
C LYS A 218 -22.57 9.09 2.57
N LEU A 219 -23.76 9.43 2.08
CA LEU A 219 -24.00 10.68 1.38
C LEU A 219 -24.34 11.78 2.38
N ASN A 220 -23.84 12.97 2.14
CA ASN A 220 -24.17 14.14 2.94
C ASN A 220 -25.44 14.80 2.39
N THR A 221 -26.59 14.35 2.86
CA THR A 221 -27.92 14.83 2.43
C THR A 221 -28.28 16.23 2.91
N GLY A 222 -27.40 16.89 3.65
CA GLY A 222 -27.63 18.28 4.15
C GLY A 222 -27.10 19.38 3.22
N ILE A 223 -26.54 19.01 2.06
CA ILE A 223 -26.17 19.97 1.02
C ILE A 223 -27.39 20.10 0.13
N GLU A 224 -27.99 21.29 0.08
CA GLU A 224 -29.06 21.64 -0.89
C GLU A 224 -28.56 21.26 -2.28
N ASP A 225 -29.46 20.61 -3.05
CA ASP A 225 -29.18 20.13 -4.40
C ASP A 225 -28.67 21.27 -5.29
N ASN A 226 -27.38 21.44 -5.35
CA ASN A 226 -26.77 22.15 -6.43
C ASN A 226 -26.72 21.17 -7.61
N GLU A 227 -27.35 21.52 -8.73
CA GLU A 227 -27.45 20.71 -9.95
C GLU A 227 -26.11 20.14 -10.46
N ASN A 228 -24.98 20.61 -9.93
CA ASN A 228 -23.63 20.13 -10.19
C ASN A 228 -23.25 18.84 -9.45
N SER A 229 -24.03 18.37 -8.48
CA SER A 229 -23.74 17.16 -7.72
C SER A 229 -23.96 15.87 -8.55
N ALA A 230 -24.78 15.93 -9.59
CA ALA A 230 -25.07 14.79 -10.45
C ALA A 230 -23.88 14.35 -11.32
N TYR A 231 -22.98 15.24 -11.63
CA TYR A 231 -21.79 14.95 -12.46
C TYR A 231 -20.64 14.25 -11.70
N ILE A 232 -20.72 14.15 -10.39
CA ILE A 232 -19.68 13.50 -9.56
C ILE A 232 -19.94 12.00 -9.42
N LEU A 233 -21.16 11.54 -9.67
CA LEU A 233 -21.60 10.16 -9.48
C LEU A 233 -21.80 9.38 -10.79
N SER A 234 -21.64 10.00 -11.93
CA SER A 234 -21.61 9.39 -13.27
C SER A 234 -20.17 9.29 -13.78
#